data_b89e93a842d1596ca135cc54919db096
#
_entry.id   b89e93a842d1596ca135cc54919db096
#
_cell.length_a   1.000
_cell.length_b   1.000
_cell.length_c   1.000
_cell.angle_alpha   90.00
_cell.angle_beta   90.00
_cell.angle_gamma   90.00
#
_symmetry.space_group_name_H-M   'P 1'
#
loop_
_entity.id
_entity.type
_entity.pdbx_description
1 polymer ?
#
loop_
_entity_poly.entity_id
_entity_poly.type
_entity_poly.pdbx_seq_one_letter_code
_entity_poly.pdbx_strand_id
1 'polypeptide(L)'
;SSRMTQFKDKSEKHPDNVNVGLFAYPVLMAADILLYQTDFVPIGIDQKQHLEITRNIADRFNGLYGNTFKLPEPFIGKSGAKIMSLQEPNKKMSKSDTNPKAFISVLDDDNTIMKKIKSAVTDSEARVYRKDGKDGVNNLMGIYSCCTGKTDEEIEKEFDGKGYGDFKNAVGEAVCDELRP
;
A
#
# COMPACT_ATOMS: atom_id res chain seq x y z
N SER A 1 4.50 -23.30 1.82
CA SER A 1 3.23 -22.53 1.79
C SER A 1 2.38 -22.78 3.05
N SER A 2 2.11 -24.05 3.44
CA SER A 2 1.24 -24.37 4.61
C SER A 2 1.67 -23.78 5.96
N ARG A 3 2.92 -23.40 6.13
CA ARG A 3 3.47 -22.77 7.35
C ARG A 3 3.34 -21.23 7.34
N MET A 4 2.95 -20.63 6.24
CA MET A 4 2.85 -19.18 6.09
C MET A 4 1.63 -18.62 6.83
N THR A 5 1.81 -17.50 7.52
CA THR A 5 0.73 -16.80 8.23
C THR A 5 -0.39 -16.41 7.27
N GLN A 6 -0.07 -15.82 6.11
CA GLN A 6 -1.09 -15.44 5.12
C GLN A 6 -1.89 -16.63 4.56
N PHE A 7 -1.28 -17.81 4.40
CA PHE A 7 -2.01 -19.00 3.99
C PHE A 7 -3.02 -19.40 5.07
N LYS A 8 -2.60 -19.41 6.33
CA LYS A 8 -3.48 -19.75 7.47
C LYS A 8 -4.63 -18.76 7.60
N ASP A 9 -4.34 -17.45 7.60
CA ASP A 9 -5.34 -16.40 7.72
C ASP A 9 -6.40 -16.45 6.61
N LYS A 10 -5.96 -16.69 5.35
CA LYS A 10 -6.88 -16.81 4.22
C LYS A 10 -7.69 -18.11 4.24
N SER A 11 -7.08 -19.22 4.69
CA SER A 11 -7.78 -20.50 4.84
C SER A 11 -8.84 -20.45 5.95
N GLU A 12 -8.57 -19.71 7.03
CA GLU A 12 -9.53 -19.51 8.12
C GLU A 12 -10.69 -18.58 7.73
N LYS A 13 -10.38 -17.51 6.99
CA LYS A 13 -11.40 -16.53 6.53
C LYS A 13 -12.33 -17.08 5.44
N HIS A 14 -11.84 -17.99 4.61
CA HIS A 14 -12.57 -18.55 3.49
C HIS A 14 -12.35 -20.08 3.43
N PRO A 15 -12.86 -20.86 4.40
CA PRO A 15 -12.61 -22.29 4.49
C PRO A 15 -13.12 -23.07 3.27
N ASP A 16 -14.19 -22.58 2.64
CA ASP A 16 -14.79 -23.22 1.44
C ASP A 16 -14.04 -22.91 0.14
N ASN A 17 -13.03 -22.02 0.18
CA ASN A 17 -12.26 -21.59 -1.00
C ASN A 17 -10.75 -21.83 -0.86
N VAL A 18 -10.35 -22.83 -0.09
CA VAL A 18 -8.95 -23.27 0.01
C VAL A 18 -8.62 -24.11 -1.23
N ASN A 19 -8.07 -23.46 -2.24
CA ASN A 19 -7.75 -24.08 -3.52
C ASN A 19 -6.24 -24.22 -3.75
N VAL A 20 -5.86 -24.96 -4.80
CA VAL A 20 -4.44 -25.17 -5.17
C VAL A 20 -3.74 -23.84 -5.46
N GLY A 21 -4.42 -22.86 -6.01
CA GLY A 21 -3.87 -21.53 -6.27
C GLY A 21 -3.41 -20.82 -4.98
N LEU A 22 -4.22 -20.89 -3.93
CA LEU A 22 -3.86 -20.32 -2.62
C LEU A 22 -2.63 -21.02 -2.01
N PHE A 23 -2.46 -22.30 -2.26
CA PHE A 23 -1.30 -23.07 -1.78
C PHE A 23 -0.06 -22.81 -2.64
N ALA A 24 -0.20 -22.67 -3.96
CA ALA A 24 0.90 -22.64 -4.92
C ALA A 24 1.44 -21.22 -5.21
N TYR A 25 0.63 -20.16 -5.04
CA TYR A 25 1.05 -18.81 -5.43
C TYR A 25 2.38 -18.32 -4.78
N PRO A 26 2.76 -18.71 -3.55
CA PRO A 26 4.05 -18.28 -2.99
C PRO A 26 5.25 -18.85 -3.76
N VAL A 27 5.09 -20.04 -4.33
CA VAL A 27 6.12 -20.67 -5.17
C VAL A 27 6.19 -19.97 -6.53
N LEU A 28 5.05 -19.60 -7.11
CA LEU A 28 5.00 -18.80 -8.34
C LEU A 28 5.69 -17.45 -8.14
N MET A 29 5.37 -16.73 -7.05
CA MET A 29 6.03 -15.47 -6.70
C MET A 29 7.55 -15.64 -6.56
N ALA A 30 8.01 -16.73 -5.94
CA ALA A 30 9.43 -17.02 -5.82
C ALA A 30 10.07 -17.23 -7.21
N ALA A 31 9.40 -17.95 -8.10
CA ALA A 31 9.88 -18.17 -9.47
C ALA A 31 9.96 -16.85 -10.26
N ASP A 32 8.96 -15.97 -10.15
CA ASP A 32 8.94 -14.66 -10.79
C ASP A 32 10.13 -13.79 -10.34
N ILE A 33 10.45 -13.78 -9.05
CA ILE A 33 11.57 -13.01 -8.50
C ILE A 33 12.93 -13.59 -8.96
N LEU A 34 13.10 -14.91 -8.84
CA LEU A 34 14.37 -15.58 -9.14
C LEU A 34 14.71 -15.62 -10.64
N LEU A 35 13.68 -15.65 -11.51
CA LEU A 35 13.83 -15.60 -12.96
C LEU A 35 14.66 -14.40 -13.43
N TYR A 36 14.49 -13.25 -12.79
CA TYR A 36 15.16 -12.00 -13.17
C TYR A 36 16.48 -11.76 -12.44
N GLN A 37 16.95 -12.70 -11.62
CA GLN A 37 18.19 -12.53 -10.84
C GLN A 37 18.21 -11.22 -10.04
N THR A 38 17.07 -10.90 -9.42
CA THR A 38 16.81 -9.61 -8.77
C THR A 38 17.69 -9.42 -7.53
N ASP A 39 18.31 -8.26 -7.40
CA ASP A 39 19.08 -7.88 -6.21
C ASP A 39 18.16 -7.36 -5.09
N PHE A 40 17.19 -6.47 -5.43
CA PHE A 40 16.27 -5.87 -4.48
C PHE A 40 14.82 -6.04 -4.94
N VAL A 41 13.94 -6.39 -4.00
CA VAL A 41 12.49 -6.52 -4.26
C VAL A 41 11.74 -5.50 -3.42
N PRO A 42 11.09 -4.49 -4.05
CA PRO A 42 10.21 -3.58 -3.34
C PRO A 42 9.00 -4.33 -2.81
N ILE A 43 8.84 -4.36 -1.48
CA ILE A 43 7.74 -5.05 -0.82
C ILE A 43 7.16 -4.26 0.36
N GLY A 44 5.87 -4.46 0.64
CA GLY A 44 5.29 -4.11 1.93
C GLY A 44 5.74 -5.08 3.03
N ILE A 45 5.64 -4.65 4.27
CA ILE A 45 6.04 -5.45 5.45
C ILE A 45 5.30 -6.79 5.52
N ASP A 46 4.05 -6.85 5.04
CA ASP A 46 3.22 -8.04 4.98
C ASP A 46 3.73 -9.10 3.98
N GLN A 47 4.59 -8.71 3.01
CA GLN A 47 5.18 -9.60 2.02
C GLN A 47 6.58 -10.11 2.40
N LYS A 48 7.11 -9.68 3.55
CA LYS A 48 8.45 -10.08 4.01
C LYS A 48 8.59 -11.60 4.09
N GLN A 49 7.60 -12.31 4.60
CA GLN A 49 7.61 -13.77 4.72
C GLN A 49 7.66 -14.48 3.36
N HIS A 50 7.02 -13.92 2.32
CA HIS A 50 7.11 -14.45 0.96
C HIS A 50 8.53 -14.33 0.40
N LEU A 51 9.18 -13.20 0.64
CA LEU A 51 10.57 -13.02 0.20
C LEU A 51 11.54 -13.94 0.96
N GLU A 52 11.32 -14.16 2.26
CA GLU A 52 12.10 -15.14 3.03
C GLU A 52 11.99 -16.56 2.45
N ILE A 53 10.81 -16.98 2.02
CA ILE A 53 10.63 -18.26 1.32
C ILE A 53 11.41 -18.29 0.01
N THR A 54 11.36 -17.21 -0.77
CA THR A 54 12.11 -17.07 -2.03
C THR A 54 13.60 -17.22 -1.78
N ARG A 55 14.15 -16.55 -0.77
CA ARG A 55 15.55 -16.66 -0.35
C ARG A 55 15.93 -18.09 0.05
N ASN A 56 15.08 -18.73 0.86
CA ASN A 56 15.30 -20.13 1.29
C ASN A 56 15.31 -21.11 0.09
N ILE A 57 14.44 -20.88 -0.91
CA ILE A 57 14.43 -21.68 -2.15
C ILE A 57 15.73 -21.48 -2.93
N ALA A 58 16.15 -20.22 -3.12
CA ALA A 58 17.38 -19.88 -3.84
C ALA A 58 18.63 -20.44 -3.14
N ASP A 59 18.73 -20.28 -1.82
CA ASP A 59 19.84 -20.76 -1.02
C ASP A 59 19.97 -22.30 -1.09
N ARG A 60 18.83 -23.00 -0.92
CA ARG A 60 18.80 -24.45 -1.03
C ARG A 60 19.15 -24.94 -2.43
N PHE A 61 18.69 -24.27 -3.47
CA PHE A 61 19.01 -24.60 -4.85
C PHE A 61 20.51 -24.40 -5.11
N ASN A 62 21.05 -23.26 -4.67
CA ASN A 62 22.47 -22.96 -4.81
C ASN A 62 23.37 -23.98 -4.08
N GLY A 63 22.94 -24.46 -2.91
CA GLY A 63 23.65 -25.49 -2.17
C GLY A 63 23.68 -26.84 -2.87
N LEU A 64 22.69 -27.15 -3.74
CA LEU A 64 22.61 -28.42 -4.47
C LEU A 64 23.28 -28.35 -5.86
N TYR A 65 23.14 -27.21 -6.54
CA TYR A 65 23.50 -27.06 -7.96
C TYR A 65 24.59 -26.02 -8.23
N GLY A 66 25.18 -25.44 -7.17
CA GLY A 66 26.13 -24.32 -7.28
C GLY A 66 25.42 -22.96 -7.38
N ASN A 67 26.23 -21.90 -7.34
CA ASN A 67 25.74 -20.50 -7.35
C ASN A 67 24.97 -20.14 -8.63
N THR A 68 23.68 -20.43 -8.64
CA THR A 68 22.78 -20.22 -9.79
C THR A 68 21.92 -18.98 -9.61
N PHE A 69 21.32 -18.80 -8.42
CA PHE A 69 20.41 -17.68 -8.15
C PHE A 69 21.06 -16.65 -7.21
N LYS A 70 20.83 -15.36 -7.50
CA LYS A 70 21.07 -14.30 -6.53
C LYS A 70 20.08 -14.43 -5.37
N LEU A 71 20.52 -14.11 -4.16
CA LEU A 71 19.66 -14.04 -2.97
C LEU A 71 19.05 -12.63 -2.89
N PRO A 72 17.76 -12.46 -3.22
CA PRO A 72 17.15 -11.13 -3.28
C PRO A 72 17.02 -10.51 -1.88
N GLU A 73 17.24 -9.20 -1.78
CA GLU A 73 17.07 -8.44 -0.53
C GLU A 73 15.75 -7.66 -0.53
N PRO A 74 15.07 -7.52 0.62
CA PRO A 74 13.85 -6.72 0.71
C PRO A 74 14.19 -5.23 0.64
N PHE A 75 13.48 -4.50 -0.21
CA PHE A 75 13.44 -3.05 -0.21
C PHE A 75 12.08 -2.59 0.37
N ILE A 76 12.09 -2.16 1.64
CA ILE A 76 10.89 -1.68 2.33
C ILE A 76 10.98 -0.16 2.41
N GLY A 77 10.08 0.53 1.70
CA GLY A 77 10.01 1.99 1.73
C GLY A 77 9.73 2.54 3.12
N LYS A 78 10.36 3.65 3.47
CA LYS A 78 10.18 4.32 4.77
C LYS A 78 8.86 5.09 4.86
N SER A 79 8.28 5.51 3.74
CA SER A 79 7.04 6.30 3.65
C SER A 79 6.08 5.70 2.62
N GLY A 80 4.79 6.00 2.72
CA GLY A 80 3.76 5.57 1.76
C GLY A 80 3.37 4.10 1.83
N ALA A 81 3.85 3.37 2.81
CA ALA A 81 3.70 1.91 2.88
C ALA A 81 2.25 1.43 2.98
N LYS A 82 1.30 2.28 3.40
CA LYS A 82 -0.10 1.88 3.60
C LYS A 82 -1.05 3.05 3.39
N ILE A 83 -1.70 3.09 2.22
CA ILE A 83 -2.78 4.03 1.93
C ILE A 83 -4.10 3.40 2.39
N MET A 84 -4.89 4.16 3.15
CA MET A 84 -6.17 3.72 3.69
C MET A 84 -7.33 4.16 2.81
N SER A 85 -8.48 3.48 2.96
CA SER A 85 -9.71 3.84 2.27
C SER A 85 -10.13 5.29 2.57
N LEU A 86 -10.61 6.00 1.57
CA LEU A 86 -11.10 7.37 1.72
C LEU A 86 -12.41 7.46 2.52
N GLN A 87 -13.18 6.37 2.55
CA GLN A 87 -14.48 6.33 3.24
C GLN A 87 -14.41 5.59 4.58
N GLU A 88 -13.49 4.64 4.72
CA GLU A 88 -13.26 3.86 5.94
C GLU A 88 -11.76 3.86 6.27
N PRO A 89 -11.21 4.94 6.84
CA PRO A 89 -9.77 5.13 7.01
C PRO A 89 -9.09 4.15 7.98
N ASN A 90 -9.86 3.29 8.64
CA ASN A 90 -9.37 2.13 9.41
C ASN A 90 -9.11 0.89 8.55
N LYS A 91 -9.55 0.88 7.27
CA LYS A 91 -9.32 -0.21 6.31
C LYS A 91 -8.32 0.21 5.24
N LYS A 92 -7.49 -0.74 4.76
CA LYS A 92 -6.60 -0.48 3.62
C LYS A 92 -7.42 -0.17 2.37
N MET A 93 -6.98 0.82 1.56
CA MET A 93 -7.57 1.10 0.25
C MET A 93 -7.51 -0.15 -0.64
N SER A 94 -8.62 -0.49 -1.27
CA SER A 94 -8.74 -1.66 -2.14
C SER A 94 -9.49 -1.33 -3.43
N LYS A 95 -8.92 -1.73 -4.57
CA LYS A 95 -9.58 -1.61 -5.88
C LYS A 95 -10.83 -2.48 -6.02
N SER A 96 -11.02 -3.46 -5.15
CA SER A 96 -12.18 -4.35 -5.11
C SER A 96 -13.22 -3.92 -4.06
N ASP A 97 -13.11 -2.70 -3.50
CA ASP A 97 -14.13 -2.16 -2.63
C ASP A 97 -15.44 -1.95 -3.40
N THR A 98 -16.57 -2.27 -2.78
CA THR A 98 -17.90 -2.09 -3.37
C THR A 98 -18.31 -0.61 -3.46
N ASN A 99 -17.70 0.25 -2.62
CA ASN A 99 -17.90 1.69 -2.66
C ASN A 99 -16.87 2.36 -3.59
N PRO A 100 -17.25 2.85 -4.78
CA PRO A 100 -16.32 3.47 -5.72
C PRO A 100 -15.66 4.76 -5.21
N LYS A 101 -16.19 5.37 -4.12
CA LYS A 101 -15.59 6.54 -3.46
C LYS A 101 -14.47 6.17 -2.48
N ALA A 102 -14.33 4.89 -2.15
CA ALA A 102 -13.38 4.42 -1.16
C ALA A 102 -11.94 4.38 -1.66
N PHE A 103 -11.74 4.38 -2.99
CA PHE A 103 -10.41 4.25 -3.62
C PHE A 103 -10.27 5.17 -4.84
N ILE A 104 -9.02 5.47 -5.20
CA ILE A 104 -8.66 6.16 -6.43
C ILE A 104 -8.12 5.12 -7.41
N SER A 105 -8.67 5.12 -8.62
CA SER A 105 -8.17 4.34 -9.74
C SER A 105 -7.20 5.17 -10.56
N VAL A 106 -6.15 4.56 -11.11
CA VAL A 106 -5.26 5.20 -12.10
C VAL A 106 -5.99 5.55 -13.40
N LEU A 107 -7.22 5.06 -13.58
CA LEU A 107 -8.09 5.38 -14.72
C LEU A 107 -9.12 6.49 -14.41
N ASP A 108 -9.15 7.01 -13.17
CA ASP A 108 -10.04 8.11 -12.82
C ASP A 108 -9.55 9.41 -13.47
N ASP A 109 -10.47 10.21 -14.00
CA ASP A 109 -10.18 11.57 -14.45
C ASP A 109 -10.00 12.54 -13.27
N ASP A 110 -9.40 13.71 -13.52
CA ASP A 110 -9.12 14.73 -12.50
C ASP A 110 -10.39 15.12 -11.73
N ASN A 111 -11.54 15.27 -12.40
CA ASN A 111 -12.81 15.61 -11.76
C ASN A 111 -13.29 14.51 -10.81
N THR A 112 -13.10 13.26 -11.19
CA THR A 112 -13.47 12.10 -10.38
C THR A 112 -12.55 11.99 -9.16
N ILE A 113 -11.23 12.15 -9.33
CA ILE A 113 -10.24 12.19 -8.24
C ILE A 113 -10.60 13.29 -7.24
N MET A 114 -10.82 14.52 -7.72
CA MET A 114 -11.19 15.66 -6.88
C MET A 114 -12.47 15.41 -6.08
N LYS A 115 -13.52 14.83 -6.70
CA LYS A 115 -14.79 14.49 -6.02
C LYS A 115 -14.57 13.43 -4.94
N LYS A 116 -13.76 12.40 -5.20
CA LYS A 116 -13.44 11.34 -4.24
C LYS A 116 -12.68 11.89 -3.04
N ILE A 117 -11.62 12.68 -3.26
CA ILE A 117 -10.83 13.31 -2.18
C ILE A 117 -11.71 14.29 -1.36
N LYS A 118 -12.53 15.13 -1.99
CA LYS A 118 -13.46 16.02 -1.28
C LYS A 118 -14.42 15.26 -0.39
N SER A 119 -14.90 14.10 -0.83
CA SER A 119 -15.81 13.24 -0.08
C SER A 119 -15.13 12.36 0.98
N ALA A 120 -13.82 12.35 1.05
CA ALA A 120 -13.08 11.53 2.03
C ALA A 120 -13.49 11.88 3.46
N VAL A 121 -13.59 10.86 4.31
CA VAL A 121 -13.97 11.02 5.72
C VAL A 121 -12.87 11.74 6.48
N THR A 122 -13.26 12.77 7.24
CA THR A 122 -12.41 13.50 8.18
C THR A 122 -13.20 13.77 9.46
N ASP A 123 -12.49 14.11 10.54
CA ASP A 123 -13.16 14.51 11.81
C ASP A 123 -13.81 15.90 11.73
N SER A 124 -14.36 16.38 12.83
CA SER A 124 -15.05 17.68 12.96
C SER A 124 -14.16 18.83 13.45
N GLU A 125 -12.87 18.58 13.76
CA GLU A 125 -12.00 19.63 14.31
C GLU A 125 -11.59 20.68 13.26
N ALA A 126 -11.69 20.34 11.97
CA ALA A 126 -11.32 21.20 10.83
C ALA A 126 -9.86 21.70 10.88
N ARG A 127 -8.96 20.95 11.50
CA ARG A 127 -7.55 21.29 11.71
C ARG A 127 -6.64 20.19 11.20
N VAL A 128 -5.67 20.56 10.35
CA VAL A 128 -4.74 19.63 9.71
C VAL A 128 -3.51 19.42 10.61
N TYR A 129 -3.45 18.29 11.27
CA TYR A 129 -2.28 17.85 12.03
C TYR A 129 -2.40 16.35 12.31
N ARG A 130 -1.23 15.69 12.45
CA ARG A 130 -1.20 14.25 12.72
C ARG A 130 -1.47 13.96 14.18
N LYS A 131 -2.43 13.09 14.47
CA LYS A 131 -2.78 12.65 15.82
C LYS A 131 -3.47 11.29 15.78
N ASP A 132 -3.26 10.49 16.84
CA ASP A 132 -4.01 9.26 17.03
C ASP A 132 -5.53 9.53 17.11
N GLY A 133 -6.31 8.73 16.39
CA GLY A 133 -7.75 8.90 16.27
C GLY A 133 -8.22 9.85 15.16
N LYS A 134 -7.30 10.51 14.44
CA LYS A 134 -7.61 11.33 13.25
C LYS A 134 -7.36 10.53 11.96
N ASP A 135 -7.81 9.29 11.88
CA ASP A 135 -7.44 8.33 10.82
C ASP A 135 -7.64 8.89 9.41
N GLY A 136 -8.75 9.59 9.16
CA GLY A 136 -9.03 10.19 7.86
C GLY A 136 -8.05 11.31 7.49
N VAL A 137 -7.74 12.21 8.42
CA VAL A 137 -6.77 13.29 8.21
C VAL A 137 -5.37 12.72 8.08
N ASN A 138 -4.97 11.78 8.93
CA ASN A 138 -3.69 11.10 8.86
C ASN A 138 -3.49 10.39 7.50
N ASN A 139 -4.53 9.77 6.97
CA ASN A 139 -4.50 9.15 5.65
C ASN A 139 -4.29 10.18 4.54
N LEU A 140 -5.04 11.28 4.54
CA LEU A 140 -4.89 12.35 3.56
C LEU A 140 -3.52 13.05 3.66
N MET A 141 -2.97 13.25 4.87
CA MET A 141 -1.61 13.75 5.06
C MET A 141 -0.57 12.77 4.49
N GLY A 142 -0.76 11.47 4.71
CA GLY A 142 0.09 10.43 4.12
C GLY A 142 0.06 10.43 2.59
N ILE A 143 -1.11 10.57 1.97
CA ILE A 143 -1.27 10.69 0.53
C ILE A 143 -0.56 11.95 0.01
N TYR A 144 -0.79 13.11 0.65
CA TYR A 144 -0.18 14.37 0.26
C TYR A 144 1.34 14.34 0.39
N SER A 145 1.86 13.76 1.48
CA SER A 145 3.30 13.55 1.69
C SER A 145 3.91 12.67 0.58
N CYS A 146 3.23 11.59 0.16
CA CYS A 146 3.70 10.73 -0.93
C CYS A 146 3.80 11.46 -2.27
N CYS A 147 2.82 12.31 -2.61
CA CYS A 147 2.78 13.04 -3.87
C CYS A 147 3.75 14.24 -3.89
N THR A 148 3.96 14.90 -2.73
CA THR A 148 4.72 16.15 -2.67
C THR A 148 6.12 16.01 -2.08
N GLY A 149 6.42 14.90 -1.40
CA GLY A 149 7.66 14.69 -0.64
C GLY A 149 7.75 15.48 0.67
N LYS A 150 6.70 16.24 1.06
CA LYS A 150 6.69 17.06 2.28
C LYS A 150 6.58 16.20 3.53
N THR A 151 7.23 16.66 4.60
CA THR A 151 7.10 16.07 5.95
C THR A 151 5.78 16.48 6.61
N ASP A 152 5.39 15.75 7.67
CA ASP A 152 4.16 16.07 8.42
C ASP A 152 4.20 17.50 8.99
N GLU A 153 5.36 17.95 9.50
CA GLU A 153 5.55 19.29 10.05
C GLU A 153 5.39 20.38 8.98
N GLU A 154 5.87 20.14 7.76
CA GLU A 154 5.71 21.07 6.65
C GLU A 154 4.25 21.16 6.20
N ILE A 155 3.52 20.04 6.19
CA ILE A 155 2.10 19.97 5.87
C ILE A 155 1.28 20.71 6.94
N GLU A 156 1.54 20.46 8.22
CA GLU A 156 0.86 21.14 9.32
C GLU A 156 1.04 22.66 9.25
N LYS A 157 2.26 23.12 8.98
CA LYS A 157 2.58 24.53 8.81
C LYS A 157 1.90 25.17 7.59
N GLU A 158 1.86 24.46 6.47
CA GLU A 158 1.23 24.93 5.21
C GLU A 158 -0.29 25.14 5.37
N PHE A 159 -0.92 24.29 6.17
CA PHE A 159 -2.37 24.31 6.40
C PHE A 159 -2.77 24.87 7.77
N ASP A 160 -1.84 25.49 8.50
CA ASP A 160 -2.18 26.17 9.75
C ASP A 160 -3.19 27.30 9.48
N GLY A 161 -4.29 27.29 10.23
CA GLY A 161 -5.40 28.23 10.05
C GLY A 161 -6.31 27.97 8.84
N LYS A 162 -6.03 26.92 8.01
CA LYS A 162 -6.88 26.53 6.89
C LYS A 162 -7.78 25.35 7.28
N GLY A 163 -8.97 25.29 6.66
CA GLY A 163 -9.92 24.21 6.89
C GLY A 163 -9.67 22.98 6.01
N TYR A 164 -10.43 21.91 6.27
CA TYR A 164 -10.35 20.67 5.47
C TYR A 164 -10.72 20.85 4.00
N GLY A 165 -11.49 21.88 3.65
CA GLY A 165 -11.81 22.19 2.26
C GLY A 165 -10.56 22.51 1.44
N ASP A 166 -9.73 23.44 1.93
CA ASP A 166 -8.48 23.84 1.30
C ASP A 166 -7.47 22.68 1.26
N PHE A 167 -7.36 21.95 2.37
CA PHE A 167 -6.50 20.79 2.46
C PHE A 167 -6.89 19.70 1.45
N LYS A 168 -8.15 19.31 1.38
CA LYS A 168 -8.65 18.31 0.43
C LYS A 168 -8.48 18.75 -1.03
N ASN A 169 -8.62 20.04 -1.32
CA ASN A 169 -8.34 20.56 -2.64
C ASN A 169 -6.85 20.35 -3.01
N ALA A 170 -5.93 20.74 -2.13
CA ALA A 170 -4.50 20.57 -2.36
C ALA A 170 -4.10 19.09 -2.49
N VAL A 171 -4.67 18.19 -1.66
CA VAL A 171 -4.45 16.74 -1.78
C VAL A 171 -4.95 16.24 -3.14
N GLY A 172 -6.14 16.66 -3.57
CA GLY A 172 -6.70 16.27 -4.86
C GLY A 172 -5.84 16.72 -6.03
N GLU A 173 -5.38 17.98 -6.02
CA GLU A 173 -4.47 18.53 -7.05
C GLU A 173 -3.15 17.74 -7.09
N ALA A 174 -2.53 17.50 -5.94
CA ALA A 174 -1.29 16.73 -5.87
C ALA A 174 -1.44 15.30 -6.42
N VAL A 175 -2.57 14.63 -6.14
CA VAL A 175 -2.87 13.29 -6.69
C VAL A 175 -3.11 13.36 -8.20
N CYS A 176 -3.83 14.38 -8.70
CA CYS A 176 -4.02 14.56 -10.14
C CYS A 176 -2.69 14.77 -10.85
N ASP A 177 -1.79 15.58 -10.30
CA ASP A 177 -0.48 15.85 -10.88
C ASP A 177 0.42 14.60 -10.90
N GLU A 178 0.37 13.79 -9.84
CA GLU A 178 1.14 12.54 -9.75
C GLU A 178 0.63 11.47 -10.73
N LEU A 179 -0.69 11.39 -10.94
CA LEU A 179 -1.31 10.36 -11.81
C LEU A 179 -1.45 10.78 -13.26
N ARG A 180 -1.20 12.05 -13.59
CA ARG A 180 -1.27 12.54 -14.98
C ARG A 180 -0.11 11.96 -15.79
N PRO A 181 -0.37 11.41 -17.02
CA PRO A 181 0.65 10.85 -17.91
C PRO A 181 1.68 11.88 -18.35
#